data_3b195f74cdcf63810bb4a2d22fb69723
#
_entry.id   3b195f74cdcf63810bb4a2d22fb69723
#
_cell.length_a   1.000
_cell.length_b   1.000
_cell.length_c   1.000
_cell.angle_alpha   90.00
_cell.angle_beta   90.00
_cell.angle_gamma   90.00
#
_symmetry.space_group_name_H-M   'P 1'
#
loop_
_entity.id
_entity.type
_entity.pdbx_description
1 polymer ?
#
loop_
_entity_poly.entity_id
_entity_poly.type
_entity_poly.pdbx_seq_one_letter_code
_entity_poly.pdbx_strand_id
1 'polypeptide(L)'
;MAIIKAFKGFRPKKEIANKIASRPYDVLDSVEARQEVKRNPLSFLHVVKPEVDLPEDIDLHSPELYNKGKENLQKLILDKTFVQDPQDYLYVYGQTMFQRIQYGIIACAAVDDYMSNVIKKHELTRPDKEEDRMNHIRVTNFNAEPVFFAYPENVKLDRITSEIIKNTPEYDFVTEDEVGHQFWIIDDKEIINKIIEIFKNEIPVVYIADGHHRTAAAALVGNEKHKNNPLHKGTEEYNFFLAVHFPANQLFIMDYNRLVKDMNGLSASEFLNKIKSVFLIEEKGQEIYKPSSIRNFSMYLEGKWYSLTANPGSYNDNDPVGCLDVTILSEQLLSPVLDITDLRNSKRIDFVGGVRGLGELKRRVDNGEMKVAFALYPVSMKQLMDIADTGNIMPPKTTWFEPKLRSGLVIHSLE
;
A
#
# COMPACT_ATOMS: atom_id res chain seq x y z
N MET A 1 -14.72 10.83 -14.69
CA MET A 1 -13.58 11.67 -14.30
C MET A 1 -13.48 11.60 -12.79
N ALA A 2 -12.29 11.64 -12.23
CA ALA A 2 -12.10 11.50 -10.79
C ALA A 2 -12.56 12.76 -10.04
N ILE A 3 -13.26 12.57 -8.94
CA ILE A 3 -13.79 13.64 -8.10
C ILE A 3 -13.04 13.68 -6.78
N ILE A 4 -12.45 14.83 -6.49
CA ILE A 4 -11.79 15.09 -5.21
C ILE A 4 -12.43 16.30 -4.50
N LYS A 5 -12.30 16.35 -3.18
CA LYS A 5 -12.83 17.41 -2.32
C LYS A 5 -11.77 17.87 -1.33
N ALA A 6 -11.65 19.18 -1.15
CA ALA A 6 -10.96 19.78 0.00
C ALA A 6 -11.77 19.54 1.27
N PHE A 7 -11.12 19.47 2.42
CA PHE A 7 -11.76 19.10 3.68
C PHE A 7 -11.11 19.79 4.89
N LYS A 8 -11.82 19.86 6.00
CA LYS A 8 -11.31 20.33 7.28
C LYS A 8 -10.55 19.22 8.00
N GLY A 9 -9.28 19.07 7.66
CA GLY A 9 -8.43 18.03 8.25
C GLY A 9 -8.20 18.24 9.73
N PHE A 10 -8.18 17.15 10.51
CA PHE A 10 -7.61 17.18 11.85
C PHE A 10 -6.13 16.81 11.74
N ARG A 11 -5.26 17.68 12.25
CA ARG A 11 -3.80 17.53 12.14
C ARG A 11 -3.11 17.66 13.49
N PRO A 12 -1.99 16.93 13.73
CA PRO A 12 -1.19 17.12 14.94
C PRO A 12 -0.51 18.48 14.92
N LYS A 13 -0.18 18.97 16.11
CA LYS A 13 0.68 20.15 16.24
C LYS A 13 2.05 19.89 15.59
N LYS A 14 2.64 20.95 15.00
CA LYS A 14 3.90 20.86 14.26
C LYS A 14 5.03 20.21 15.05
N GLU A 15 5.13 20.56 16.34
CA GLU A 15 6.24 20.16 17.22
C GLU A 15 6.24 18.67 17.57
N ILE A 16 5.12 17.96 17.32
CA ILE A 16 4.96 16.56 17.66
C ILE A 16 4.55 15.68 16.46
N ALA A 17 4.39 16.26 15.27
CA ALA A 17 3.95 15.53 14.10
C ALA A 17 4.85 14.32 13.79
N ASN A 18 6.16 14.44 13.97
CA ASN A 18 7.13 13.36 13.80
C ASN A 18 6.95 12.21 14.82
N LYS A 19 6.41 12.48 16.00
CA LYS A 19 6.12 11.46 17.02
C LYS A 19 4.76 10.83 16.83
N ILE A 20 3.80 11.59 16.29
CA ILE A 20 2.46 11.08 15.98
C ILE A 20 2.50 10.16 14.75
N ALA A 21 3.21 10.55 13.69
CA ALA A 21 3.26 9.82 12.45
C ALA A 21 3.66 8.35 12.66
N SER A 22 2.78 7.43 12.31
CA SER A 22 3.00 6.00 12.46
C SER A 22 2.98 5.27 11.12
N ARG A 23 3.55 4.07 11.08
CA ARG A 23 3.36 3.15 9.96
C ARG A 23 1.89 2.73 9.85
N PRO A 24 1.39 2.36 8.65
CA PRO A 24 0.02 1.86 8.51
C PRO A 24 -0.20 0.57 9.32
N TYR A 25 -1.45 0.32 9.70
CA TYR A 25 -1.83 -0.78 10.59
C TYR A 25 -1.42 -2.18 10.08
N ASP A 26 -1.34 -2.36 8.77
CA ASP A 26 -1.11 -3.63 8.09
C ASP A 26 0.37 -3.96 7.84
N VAL A 27 1.27 -3.05 8.20
CA VAL A 27 2.74 -3.22 8.07
C VAL A 27 3.37 -3.85 9.31
N LEU A 28 2.71 -3.72 10.46
CA LEU A 28 3.19 -4.20 11.75
C LEU A 28 2.29 -5.32 12.30
N ASP A 29 2.88 -6.36 12.87
CA ASP A 29 2.13 -7.23 13.75
C ASP A 29 1.86 -6.58 15.12
N SER A 30 1.05 -7.22 15.97
CA SER A 30 0.69 -6.67 17.28
C SER A 30 1.87 -6.61 18.25
N VAL A 31 2.85 -7.51 18.12
CA VAL A 31 4.06 -7.51 18.97
C VAL A 31 4.96 -6.34 18.59
N GLU A 32 5.22 -6.16 17.32
CA GLU A 32 5.99 -5.04 16.77
C GLU A 32 5.35 -3.69 17.14
N ALA A 33 4.01 -3.58 16.97
CA ALA A 33 3.26 -2.39 17.33
C ALA A 33 3.38 -2.05 18.83
N ARG A 34 3.26 -3.05 19.74
CA ARG A 34 3.47 -2.85 21.18
C ARG A 34 4.88 -2.40 21.51
N GLN A 35 5.89 -2.90 20.79
CA GLN A 35 7.27 -2.46 20.98
C GLN A 35 7.47 -1.01 20.50
N GLU A 36 6.84 -0.63 19.41
CA GLU A 36 6.92 0.73 18.86
C GLU A 36 6.27 1.75 19.81
N VAL A 37 5.07 1.49 20.32
CA VAL A 37 4.40 2.44 21.24
C VAL A 37 5.10 2.55 22.61
N LYS A 38 5.79 1.49 23.07
CA LYS A 38 6.64 1.58 24.28
C LYS A 38 7.79 2.58 24.12
N ARG A 39 8.35 2.68 22.91
CA ARG A 39 9.41 3.65 22.58
C ARG A 39 8.86 5.04 22.26
N ASN A 40 7.67 5.10 21.67
CA ASN A 40 6.99 6.32 21.28
C ASN A 40 5.53 6.34 21.75
N PRO A 41 5.24 6.81 22.98
CA PRO A 41 3.89 6.86 23.55
C PRO A 41 2.93 7.84 22.86
N LEU A 42 3.39 8.63 21.91
CA LEU A 42 2.55 9.53 21.11
C LEU A 42 2.16 8.93 19.74
N SER A 43 2.65 7.73 19.42
CA SER A 43 2.40 7.08 18.13
C SER A 43 0.91 6.97 17.82
N PHE A 44 0.53 7.27 16.61
CA PHE A 44 -0.86 7.12 16.13
C PHE A 44 -1.30 5.65 16.06
N LEU A 45 -0.40 4.70 16.29
CA LEU A 45 -0.73 3.28 16.46
C LEU A 45 -1.75 3.05 17.57
N HIS A 46 -1.79 3.86 18.62
CA HIS A 46 -2.83 3.81 19.64
C HIS A 46 -4.27 3.97 19.09
N VAL A 47 -4.42 4.62 17.93
CA VAL A 47 -5.72 4.79 17.25
C VAL A 47 -5.97 3.68 16.23
N VAL A 48 -4.96 3.36 15.40
CA VAL A 48 -5.16 2.45 14.24
C VAL A 48 -4.87 0.99 14.57
N LYS A 49 -4.17 0.72 15.69
CA LYS A 49 -3.90 -0.61 16.28
C LYS A 49 -4.14 -0.59 17.80
N PRO A 50 -5.38 -0.34 18.24
CA PRO A 50 -5.69 -0.08 19.66
C PRO A 50 -5.43 -1.29 20.57
N GLU A 51 -5.19 -2.49 20.04
CA GLU A 51 -4.74 -3.64 20.80
C GLU A 51 -3.43 -3.41 21.56
N VAL A 52 -2.66 -2.36 21.19
CA VAL A 52 -1.42 -2.00 21.91
C VAL A 52 -1.69 -1.53 23.35
N ASP A 53 -2.92 -1.07 23.64
CA ASP A 53 -3.38 -0.59 24.94
C ASP A 53 -4.22 -1.60 25.70
N LEU A 54 -4.45 -2.77 25.14
CA LEU A 54 -5.31 -3.83 25.68
C LEU A 54 -4.48 -5.10 26.00
N PRO A 55 -5.03 -6.06 26.78
CA PRO A 55 -4.38 -7.33 27.04
C PRO A 55 -3.95 -8.06 25.76
N GLU A 56 -2.90 -8.89 25.86
CA GLU A 56 -2.34 -9.58 24.69
C GLU A 56 -3.28 -10.62 24.07
N ASP A 57 -4.20 -11.13 24.84
CA ASP A 57 -5.22 -12.12 24.47
C ASP A 57 -6.54 -11.52 23.99
N ILE A 58 -6.60 -10.19 23.82
CA ILE A 58 -7.82 -9.51 23.31
C ILE A 58 -8.21 -10.05 21.94
N ASP A 59 -9.49 -10.26 21.73
CA ASP A 59 -10.03 -10.52 20.40
C ASP A 59 -9.88 -9.26 19.52
N LEU A 60 -9.08 -9.38 18.46
CA LEU A 60 -8.77 -8.29 17.52
C LEU A 60 -9.99 -7.80 16.72
N HIS A 61 -11.15 -8.45 16.86
CA HIS A 61 -12.42 -8.05 16.25
C HIS A 61 -13.49 -7.68 17.27
N SER A 62 -13.11 -7.55 18.54
CA SER A 62 -14.05 -7.22 19.61
C SER A 62 -14.52 -5.75 19.54
N PRO A 63 -15.75 -5.44 19.96
CA PRO A 63 -16.22 -4.07 20.12
C PRO A 63 -15.34 -3.23 21.07
N GLU A 64 -14.74 -3.86 22.07
CA GLU A 64 -13.83 -3.22 23.02
C GLU A 64 -12.63 -2.62 22.33
N LEU A 65 -12.04 -3.36 21.36
CA LEU A 65 -10.90 -2.91 20.57
C LEU A 65 -11.22 -1.63 19.78
N TYR A 66 -12.34 -1.61 19.06
CA TYR A 66 -12.72 -0.44 18.27
C TYR A 66 -13.09 0.76 19.14
N ASN A 67 -13.76 0.53 20.28
CA ASN A 67 -14.05 1.57 21.25
C ASN A 67 -12.77 2.17 21.83
N LYS A 68 -11.75 1.35 22.10
CA LYS A 68 -10.45 1.83 22.56
C LYS A 68 -9.78 2.77 21.55
N GLY A 69 -9.82 2.42 20.26
CA GLY A 69 -9.35 3.29 19.18
C GLY A 69 -10.10 4.63 19.14
N LYS A 70 -11.43 4.61 19.31
CA LYS A 70 -12.25 5.82 19.42
C LYS A 70 -11.88 6.67 20.63
N GLU A 71 -11.75 6.08 21.81
CA GLU A 71 -11.34 6.78 23.03
C GLU A 71 -9.99 7.48 22.86
N ASN A 72 -9.00 6.75 22.29
CA ASN A 72 -7.69 7.31 22.04
C ASN A 72 -7.74 8.49 21.06
N LEU A 73 -8.50 8.37 19.97
CA LEU A 73 -8.70 9.46 19.02
C LEU A 73 -9.38 10.68 19.65
N GLN A 74 -10.47 10.45 20.40
CA GLN A 74 -11.19 11.52 21.11
C GLN A 74 -10.27 12.25 22.09
N LYS A 75 -9.42 11.51 22.81
CA LYS A 75 -8.45 12.10 23.73
C LYS A 75 -7.49 13.04 22.97
N LEU A 76 -6.94 12.61 21.83
CA LEU A 76 -6.04 13.44 21.01
C LEU A 76 -6.70 14.73 20.52
N ILE A 77 -8.01 14.70 20.25
CA ILE A 77 -8.77 15.89 19.84
C ILE A 77 -9.09 16.79 21.06
N LEU A 78 -9.53 16.22 22.17
CA LEU A 78 -9.91 16.97 23.38
C LEU A 78 -8.72 17.69 24.03
N ASP A 79 -7.55 17.07 24.07
CA ASP A 79 -6.33 17.67 24.61
C ASP A 79 -5.60 18.57 23.59
N LYS A 80 -6.21 18.76 22.42
CA LYS A 80 -5.68 19.58 21.33
C LYS A 80 -4.30 19.13 20.80
N THR A 81 -3.99 17.86 20.93
CA THR A 81 -2.88 17.22 20.20
C THR A 81 -3.19 17.23 18.71
N PHE A 82 -4.44 16.95 18.33
CA PHE A 82 -4.99 17.20 17.00
C PHE A 82 -5.87 18.46 17.01
N VAL A 83 -5.69 19.29 15.99
CA VAL A 83 -6.47 20.53 15.79
C VAL A 83 -7.12 20.47 14.41
N GLN A 84 -8.40 20.80 14.34
CA GLN A 84 -9.12 20.88 13.08
C GLN A 84 -8.75 22.16 12.33
N ASP A 85 -8.50 22.04 11.04
CA ASP A 85 -8.28 23.19 10.16
C ASP A 85 -9.54 24.07 10.09
N PRO A 86 -9.37 25.41 10.07
CA PRO A 86 -10.51 26.34 10.14
C PRO A 86 -11.37 26.34 8.87
N GLN A 87 -10.82 25.90 7.73
CA GLN A 87 -11.46 25.85 6.42
C GLN A 87 -11.10 24.55 5.70
N ASP A 88 -11.76 24.32 4.57
CA ASP A 88 -11.45 23.19 3.70
C ASP A 88 -10.13 23.43 2.97
N TYR A 89 -9.16 22.53 3.19
CA TYR A 89 -7.84 22.59 2.60
C TYR A 89 -7.56 21.36 1.74
N LEU A 90 -6.60 21.49 0.85
CA LEU A 90 -5.82 20.39 0.27
C LEU A 90 -4.41 20.44 0.84
N TYR A 91 -3.67 19.36 0.65
CA TYR A 91 -2.29 19.33 1.13
C TYR A 91 -1.39 18.67 0.10
N VAL A 92 -0.09 18.98 0.13
CA VAL A 92 0.93 18.21 -0.57
C VAL A 92 1.71 17.40 0.44
N TYR A 93 1.92 16.13 0.15
CA TYR A 93 2.73 15.23 0.95
C TYR A 93 3.92 14.73 0.14
N GLY A 94 5.12 15.12 0.57
CA GLY A 94 6.40 14.69 0.01
C GLY A 94 6.99 13.54 0.82
N GLN A 95 7.46 12.50 0.13
CA GLN A 95 8.17 11.39 0.75
C GLN A 95 9.50 11.17 0.05
N THR A 96 10.59 11.07 0.82
CA THR A 96 11.95 10.82 0.31
C THR A 96 12.45 9.48 0.81
N MET A 97 12.83 8.59 -0.10
CA MET A 97 13.46 7.29 0.19
C MET A 97 14.49 6.93 -0.90
N PHE A 98 15.65 6.42 -0.52
CA PHE A 98 16.72 6.05 -1.47
C PHE A 98 17.04 7.15 -2.51
N GLN A 99 17.14 8.41 -2.06
CA GLN A 99 17.39 9.60 -2.90
C GLN A 99 16.29 9.89 -3.95
N ARG A 100 15.15 9.22 -3.86
CA ARG A 100 13.95 9.52 -4.67
C ARG A 100 12.95 10.30 -3.83
N ILE A 101 12.29 11.24 -4.48
CA ILE A 101 11.21 12.02 -3.87
C ILE A 101 9.95 11.77 -4.70
N GLN A 102 8.82 11.59 -4.01
CA GLN A 102 7.49 11.58 -4.60
C GLN A 102 6.60 12.58 -3.88
N TYR A 103 5.77 13.31 -4.63
CA TYR A 103 4.84 14.29 -4.11
C TYR A 103 3.41 13.89 -4.45
N GLY A 104 2.55 13.77 -3.45
CA GLY A 104 1.14 13.45 -3.60
C GLY A 104 0.25 14.57 -3.10
N ILE A 105 -0.89 14.75 -3.74
CA ILE A 105 -1.95 15.67 -3.30
C ILE A 105 -2.87 14.90 -2.36
N ILE A 106 -3.02 15.39 -1.11
CA ILE A 106 -3.98 14.85 -0.16
C ILE A 106 -5.30 15.58 -0.37
N ALA A 107 -6.34 14.78 -0.62
CA ALA A 107 -7.71 15.21 -0.80
C ALA A 107 -8.65 14.09 -0.36
N CYS A 108 -9.93 14.37 -0.20
CA CYS A 108 -10.92 13.33 -0.07
C CYS A 108 -11.43 12.90 -1.46
N ALA A 109 -11.38 11.60 -1.75
CA ALA A 109 -11.88 11.00 -2.98
C ALA A 109 -13.37 10.64 -2.82
N ALA A 110 -14.16 10.74 -3.90
CA ALA A 110 -15.58 10.43 -3.85
C ALA A 110 -15.85 8.93 -3.69
N VAL A 111 -16.79 8.57 -2.81
CA VAL A 111 -17.29 7.19 -2.64
C VAL A 111 -17.88 6.66 -3.95
N ASP A 112 -18.60 7.48 -4.68
CA ASP A 112 -19.22 7.12 -5.96
C ASP A 112 -18.19 6.73 -7.02
N ASP A 113 -16.99 7.32 -6.99
CA ASP A 113 -15.90 6.95 -7.90
C ASP A 113 -15.40 5.52 -7.66
N TYR A 114 -15.42 5.06 -6.41
CA TYR A 114 -15.13 3.65 -6.08
C TYR A 114 -16.25 2.72 -6.56
N MET A 115 -17.50 3.11 -6.33
CA MET A 115 -18.68 2.30 -6.71
C MET A 115 -18.85 2.21 -8.23
N SER A 116 -18.51 3.27 -8.97
CA SER A 116 -18.59 3.35 -10.45
C SER A 116 -17.32 2.90 -11.17
N ASN A 117 -16.31 2.41 -10.44
CA ASN A 117 -15.03 1.95 -10.99
C ASN A 117 -14.21 3.06 -11.70
N VAL A 118 -14.38 4.32 -11.32
CA VAL A 118 -13.46 5.42 -11.63
C VAL A 118 -12.18 5.26 -10.80
N ILE A 119 -12.31 4.77 -9.57
CA ILE A 119 -11.18 4.26 -8.76
C ILE A 119 -10.95 2.81 -9.14
N LYS A 120 -9.88 2.55 -9.89
CA LYS A 120 -9.51 1.25 -10.46
C LYS A 120 -8.82 0.36 -9.44
N LYS A 121 -9.17 -0.92 -9.47
CA LYS A 121 -8.69 -1.96 -8.56
C LYS A 121 -7.84 -2.96 -9.34
N HIS A 122 -6.79 -3.48 -8.73
CA HIS A 122 -5.98 -4.55 -9.31
C HIS A 122 -5.78 -5.74 -8.36
N GLU A 123 -6.38 -5.69 -7.16
CA GLU A 123 -6.32 -6.75 -6.15
C GLU A 123 -7.70 -6.97 -5.52
N LEU A 124 -8.03 -8.25 -5.24
CA LEU A 124 -9.23 -8.61 -4.49
C LEU A 124 -9.01 -8.38 -2.99
N THR A 125 -9.98 -7.80 -2.37
CA THR A 125 -10.02 -7.63 -0.92
C THR A 125 -10.51 -8.90 -0.23
N ARG A 126 -10.15 -9.04 1.05
CA ARG A 126 -10.61 -10.14 1.92
C ARG A 126 -11.75 -9.61 2.79
N PRO A 127 -12.90 -10.33 2.85
CA PRO A 127 -14.08 -9.88 3.61
C PRO A 127 -13.80 -9.63 5.10
N ASP A 128 -12.97 -10.48 5.72
CA ASP A 128 -12.57 -10.33 7.14
C ASP A 128 -11.80 -9.02 7.40
N LYS A 129 -10.92 -8.64 6.47
CA LYS A 129 -10.14 -7.40 6.56
C LYS A 129 -10.96 -6.16 6.22
N GLU A 130 -11.89 -6.28 5.27
CA GLU A 130 -12.83 -5.20 4.98
C GLU A 130 -13.70 -4.89 6.20
N GLU A 131 -14.35 -5.92 6.78
CA GLU A 131 -15.23 -5.76 7.92
C GLU A 131 -14.51 -5.19 9.14
N ASP A 132 -13.26 -5.63 9.39
CA ASP A 132 -12.42 -5.07 10.44
C ASP A 132 -12.22 -3.55 10.24
N ARG A 133 -11.86 -3.10 9.06
CA ARG A 133 -11.67 -1.67 8.78
C ARG A 133 -12.99 -0.90 8.74
N MET A 134 -14.08 -1.51 8.26
CA MET A 134 -15.41 -0.91 8.32
C MET A 134 -15.83 -0.64 9.78
N ASN A 135 -15.62 -1.61 10.67
CA ASN A 135 -15.93 -1.45 12.10
C ASN A 135 -15.10 -0.35 12.74
N HIS A 136 -13.80 -0.26 12.41
CA HIS A 136 -12.97 0.83 12.88
C HIS A 136 -13.53 2.21 12.43
N ILE A 137 -13.91 2.36 11.15
CA ILE A 137 -14.48 3.60 10.61
C ILE A 137 -15.87 3.88 11.22
N ARG A 138 -16.75 2.89 11.32
CA ARG A 138 -18.10 3.04 11.92
C ARG A 138 -18.02 3.56 13.36
N VAL A 139 -17.11 3.01 14.17
CA VAL A 139 -16.98 3.33 15.58
C VAL A 139 -16.26 4.65 15.80
N THR A 140 -15.17 4.90 15.10
CA THR A 140 -14.40 6.16 15.22
C THR A 140 -15.10 7.34 14.53
N ASN A 141 -15.85 7.09 13.48
CA ASN A 141 -16.44 8.07 12.57
C ASN A 141 -15.40 8.93 11.82
N PHE A 142 -14.22 8.36 11.60
CA PHE A 142 -13.09 9.01 10.90
C PHE A 142 -12.45 8.07 9.87
N ASN A 143 -11.95 8.66 8.79
CA ASN A 143 -10.89 8.05 8.00
C ASN A 143 -9.55 8.40 8.67
N ALA A 144 -9.07 7.52 9.54
CA ALA A 144 -7.86 7.73 10.32
C ALA A 144 -6.57 7.46 9.53
N GLU A 145 -6.67 6.70 8.45
CA GLU A 145 -5.55 6.30 7.60
C GLU A 145 -5.83 6.68 6.15
N PRO A 146 -4.89 7.35 5.46
CA PRO A 146 -5.06 7.67 4.05
C PRO A 146 -4.94 6.41 3.18
N VAL A 147 -5.62 6.40 2.05
CA VAL A 147 -5.40 5.44 0.98
C VAL A 147 -4.44 6.02 -0.06
N PHE A 148 -3.75 5.15 -0.77
CA PHE A 148 -2.68 5.53 -1.70
C PHE A 148 -3.15 5.32 -3.14
N PHE A 149 -3.34 6.42 -3.88
CA PHE A 149 -3.76 6.40 -5.26
C PHE A 149 -2.69 6.90 -6.21
N ALA A 150 -2.68 6.33 -7.42
CA ALA A 150 -1.94 6.84 -8.55
C ALA A 150 -2.92 7.46 -9.57
N TYR A 151 -2.50 8.54 -10.24
CA TYR A 151 -3.21 9.11 -11.37
C TYR A 151 -2.29 9.24 -12.59
N PRO A 152 -2.83 9.23 -13.83
CA PRO A 152 -2.06 9.49 -15.04
C PRO A 152 -1.38 10.86 -14.98
N GLU A 153 -0.18 10.97 -15.52
CA GLU A 153 0.58 12.23 -15.53
C GLU A 153 -0.25 13.43 -15.98
N ASN A 154 -0.11 14.54 -15.26
CA ASN A 154 -0.75 15.81 -15.62
C ASN A 154 0.20 16.99 -15.35
N VAL A 155 0.71 17.59 -16.42
CA VAL A 155 1.69 18.68 -16.36
C VAL A 155 1.19 19.91 -15.59
N LYS A 156 -0.14 20.14 -15.55
CA LYS A 156 -0.70 21.27 -14.80
C LYS A 156 -0.64 21.03 -13.30
N LEU A 157 -0.96 19.80 -12.84
CA LEU A 157 -0.82 19.41 -11.44
C LEU A 157 0.65 19.40 -11.02
N ASP A 158 1.55 18.89 -11.86
CA ASP A 158 3.00 18.89 -11.58
C ASP A 158 3.54 20.31 -11.40
N ARG A 159 3.11 21.26 -12.26
CA ARG A 159 3.49 22.67 -12.14
C ARG A 159 2.96 23.29 -10.84
N ILE A 160 1.69 23.07 -10.49
CA ILE A 160 1.11 23.58 -9.25
C ILE A 160 1.87 23.01 -8.04
N THR A 161 2.08 21.71 -8.00
CA THR A 161 2.84 21.06 -6.91
C THR A 161 4.26 21.62 -6.82
N SER A 162 4.94 21.81 -7.96
CA SER A 162 6.30 22.37 -8.02
C SER A 162 6.39 23.80 -7.48
N GLU A 163 5.33 24.60 -7.59
CA GLU A 163 5.30 25.93 -6.96
C GLU A 163 5.04 25.85 -5.46
N ILE A 164 4.14 24.97 -5.01
CA ILE A 164 3.80 24.81 -3.59
C ILE A 164 5.03 24.35 -2.78
N ILE A 165 5.79 23.39 -3.28
CA ILE A 165 6.95 22.83 -2.56
C ILE A 165 8.15 23.77 -2.45
N LYS A 166 8.13 24.93 -3.11
CA LYS A 166 9.14 26.00 -2.89
C LYS A 166 8.95 26.70 -1.55
N ASN A 167 7.74 26.62 -0.98
CA ASN A 167 7.45 27.19 0.33
C ASN A 167 7.97 26.31 1.45
N THR A 168 8.14 26.91 2.65
CA THR A 168 8.49 26.14 3.84
C THR A 168 7.38 25.14 4.18
N PRO A 169 7.68 23.84 4.37
CA PRO A 169 6.69 22.86 4.74
C PRO A 169 6.18 23.09 6.17
N GLU A 170 4.93 22.73 6.39
CA GLU A 170 4.35 22.65 7.74
C GLU A 170 5.04 21.59 8.58
N TYR A 171 5.25 20.39 8.03
CA TYR A 171 6.05 19.35 8.65
C TYR A 171 7.26 19.02 7.78
N ASP A 172 8.40 18.79 8.42
CA ASP A 172 9.64 18.33 7.78
C ASP A 172 10.43 17.50 8.80
N PHE A 173 10.50 16.19 8.58
CA PHE A 173 11.18 15.27 9.48
C PHE A 173 11.57 13.97 8.77
N VAL A 174 12.51 13.24 9.40
CA VAL A 174 12.93 11.91 8.96
C VAL A 174 12.56 10.89 10.04
N THR A 175 12.01 9.77 9.66
CA THR A 175 11.64 8.66 10.56
C THR A 175 12.80 7.69 10.78
N GLU A 176 12.69 6.79 11.78
CA GLU A 176 13.74 5.83 12.13
C GLU A 176 14.11 4.86 10.97
N ASP A 177 13.19 4.63 10.04
CA ASP A 177 13.39 3.86 8.82
C ASP A 177 13.97 4.68 7.65
N GLU A 178 14.59 5.83 7.97
CA GLU A 178 15.29 6.73 7.04
C GLU A 178 14.40 7.30 5.93
N VAL A 179 13.08 7.34 6.12
CA VAL A 179 12.15 7.98 5.19
C VAL A 179 11.95 9.45 5.60
N GLY A 180 12.19 10.35 4.65
CA GLY A 180 11.89 11.77 4.80
C GLY A 180 10.40 12.04 4.53
N HIS A 181 9.80 12.90 5.34
CA HIS A 181 8.40 13.31 5.27
C HIS A 181 8.28 14.80 5.27
N GLN A 182 7.69 15.36 4.24
CA GLN A 182 7.41 16.79 4.10
C GLN A 182 5.92 17.00 3.83
N PHE A 183 5.34 18.04 4.40
CA PHE A 183 3.90 18.27 4.31
C PHE A 183 3.61 19.76 4.15
N TRP A 184 2.84 20.16 3.14
CA TRP A 184 2.45 21.53 2.87
C TRP A 184 0.94 21.65 2.90
N ILE A 185 0.46 22.78 3.43
CA ILE A 185 -0.96 23.14 3.42
C ILE A 185 -1.24 23.97 2.18
N ILE A 186 -2.32 23.68 1.51
CA ILE A 186 -2.87 24.47 0.41
C ILE A 186 -4.16 25.13 0.94
N ASP A 187 -4.06 26.39 1.34
CA ASP A 187 -5.17 27.19 1.91
C ASP A 187 -5.70 28.26 0.93
N ASP A 188 -5.00 28.46 -0.20
CA ASP A 188 -5.42 29.35 -1.27
C ASP A 188 -6.59 28.74 -2.07
N LYS A 189 -7.75 29.39 -2.00
CA LYS A 189 -8.98 28.94 -2.65
C LYS A 189 -8.89 28.84 -4.17
N GLU A 190 -8.11 29.71 -4.81
CA GLU A 190 -7.95 29.68 -6.27
C GLU A 190 -7.12 28.46 -6.68
N ILE A 191 -6.07 28.16 -5.94
CA ILE A 191 -5.24 26.96 -6.14
C ILE A 191 -6.06 25.69 -5.87
N ILE A 192 -6.81 25.65 -4.77
CA ILE A 192 -7.70 24.52 -4.42
C ILE A 192 -8.69 24.25 -5.56
N ASN A 193 -9.44 25.29 -5.99
CA ASN A 193 -10.41 25.16 -7.06
C ASN A 193 -9.78 24.69 -8.36
N LYS A 194 -8.60 25.22 -8.71
CA LYS A 194 -7.87 24.82 -9.91
C LYS A 194 -7.46 23.35 -9.88
N ILE A 195 -6.98 22.83 -8.74
CA ILE A 195 -6.63 21.42 -8.57
C ILE A 195 -7.90 20.57 -8.74
N ILE A 196 -9.00 20.90 -8.06
CA ILE A 196 -10.28 20.17 -8.14
C ILE A 196 -10.80 20.13 -9.59
N GLU A 197 -10.78 21.26 -10.30
CA GLU A 197 -11.22 21.34 -11.70
C GLU A 197 -10.33 20.51 -12.64
N ILE A 198 -9.02 20.44 -12.40
CA ILE A 198 -8.12 19.57 -13.19
C ILE A 198 -8.49 18.09 -12.96
N PHE A 199 -8.70 17.66 -11.72
CA PHE A 199 -9.15 16.28 -11.45
C PHE A 199 -10.47 15.98 -12.14
N LYS A 200 -11.45 16.86 -11.99
CA LYS A 200 -12.79 16.71 -12.55
C LYS A 200 -12.82 16.69 -14.09
N ASN A 201 -11.90 17.38 -14.76
CA ASN A 201 -11.97 17.56 -16.21
C ASN A 201 -10.87 16.79 -16.98
N GLU A 202 -9.75 16.44 -16.32
CA GLU A 202 -8.58 15.93 -17.02
C GLU A 202 -8.07 14.58 -16.46
N ILE A 203 -8.48 14.17 -15.25
CA ILE A 203 -8.09 12.88 -14.69
C ILE A 203 -9.24 11.88 -14.86
N PRO A 204 -9.16 10.98 -15.85
CA PRO A 204 -10.28 10.10 -16.17
C PRO A 204 -10.55 9.06 -15.10
N VAL A 205 -9.49 8.53 -14.49
CA VAL A 205 -9.50 7.48 -13.48
C VAL A 205 -8.32 7.65 -12.53
N VAL A 206 -8.42 7.06 -11.36
CA VAL A 206 -7.30 6.86 -10.43
C VAL A 206 -7.15 5.37 -10.12
N TYR A 207 -5.96 4.94 -9.72
CA TYR A 207 -5.63 3.55 -9.47
C TYR A 207 -5.24 3.37 -8.01
N ILE A 208 -5.78 2.37 -7.33
CA ILE A 208 -5.33 2.04 -5.98
C ILE A 208 -3.91 1.50 -6.09
N ALA A 209 -2.93 2.22 -5.55
CA ALA A 209 -1.55 1.75 -5.44
C ALA A 209 -1.38 0.88 -4.18
N ASP A 210 -1.89 1.36 -3.04
CA ASP A 210 -1.86 0.62 -1.76
C ASP A 210 -3.12 0.91 -0.93
N GLY A 211 -3.52 -0.05 -0.08
CA GLY A 211 -4.68 0.12 0.80
C GLY A 211 -6.02 -0.29 0.18
N HIS A 212 -6.08 -1.37 -0.62
CA HIS A 212 -7.32 -1.89 -1.18
C HIS A 212 -8.41 -2.12 -0.12
N HIS A 213 -8.07 -2.74 1.02
CA HIS A 213 -9.03 -2.98 2.12
C HIS A 213 -9.52 -1.67 2.75
N ARG A 214 -8.61 -0.69 2.96
CA ARG A 214 -8.96 0.64 3.50
C ARG A 214 -9.89 1.40 2.53
N THR A 215 -9.60 1.34 1.23
CA THR A 215 -10.43 1.98 0.19
C THR A 215 -11.83 1.35 0.16
N ALA A 216 -11.91 0.01 0.12
CA ALA A 216 -13.19 -0.70 0.14
C ALA A 216 -14.00 -0.37 1.40
N ALA A 217 -13.39 -0.46 2.58
CA ALA A 217 -14.05 -0.18 3.84
C ALA A 217 -14.59 1.26 3.92
N ALA A 218 -13.79 2.25 3.51
CA ALA A 218 -14.21 3.65 3.52
C ALA A 218 -15.41 3.89 2.56
N ALA A 219 -15.33 3.34 1.35
CA ALA A 219 -16.41 3.48 0.37
C ALA A 219 -17.70 2.76 0.81
N LEU A 220 -17.59 1.55 1.37
CA LEU A 220 -18.74 0.79 1.85
C LEU A 220 -19.42 1.47 3.03
N VAL A 221 -18.65 1.96 4.02
CA VAL A 221 -19.24 2.71 5.16
C VAL A 221 -19.88 4.02 4.69
N GLY A 222 -19.26 4.75 3.75
CA GLY A 222 -19.86 5.94 3.14
C GLY A 222 -21.22 5.62 2.49
N ASN A 223 -21.28 4.54 1.70
CA ASN A 223 -22.52 4.08 1.06
C ASN A 223 -23.58 3.60 2.07
N GLU A 224 -23.18 2.96 3.19
CA GLU A 224 -24.09 2.62 4.30
C GLU A 224 -24.71 3.88 4.93
N LYS A 225 -23.87 4.89 5.24
CA LYS A 225 -24.34 6.16 5.80
C LYS A 225 -25.29 6.90 4.85
N HIS A 226 -24.99 6.89 3.55
CA HIS A 226 -25.87 7.43 2.51
C HIS A 226 -27.24 6.74 2.54
N LYS A 227 -27.27 5.40 2.48
CA LYS A 227 -28.53 4.63 2.49
C LYS A 227 -29.36 4.83 3.77
N ASN A 228 -28.69 5.07 4.89
CA ASN A 228 -29.33 5.25 6.18
C ASN A 228 -29.74 6.73 6.48
N ASN A 229 -29.37 7.67 5.62
CA ASN A 229 -29.72 9.09 5.78
C ASN A 229 -30.85 9.51 4.84
N PRO A 230 -32.10 9.58 5.31
CA PRO A 230 -33.23 10.01 4.46
C PRO A 230 -33.15 11.49 4.05
N LEU A 231 -32.27 12.28 4.67
CA LEU A 231 -32.04 13.69 4.37
C LEU A 231 -30.75 13.91 3.59
N HIS A 232 -30.23 12.86 2.95
CA HIS A 232 -29.01 12.91 2.15
C HIS A 232 -29.07 13.98 1.05
N LYS A 233 -28.02 14.80 0.94
CA LYS A 233 -27.91 15.91 -0.01
C LYS A 233 -26.76 15.74 -1.02
N GLY A 234 -25.88 14.77 -0.80
CA GLY A 234 -24.70 14.52 -1.61
C GLY A 234 -23.46 15.34 -1.20
N THR A 235 -23.58 16.22 -0.21
CA THR A 235 -22.48 17.10 0.24
C THR A 235 -21.85 16.67 1.56
N GLU A 236 -22.44 15.64 2.21
CA GLU A 236 -21.99 15.14 3.50
C GLU A 236 -20.58 14.55 3.41
N GLU A 237 -19.79 14.68 4.48
CA GLU A 237 -18.40 14.24 4.54
C GLU A 237 -18.24 12.73 4.29
N TYR A 238 -19.20 11.89 4.71
CA TYR A 238 -19.15 10.45 4.47
C TYR A 238 -19.28 10.03 2.98
N ASN A 239 -19.61 10.96 2.07
CA ASN A 239 -19.54 10.70 0.62
C ASN A 239 -18.13 10.76 0.06
N PHE A 240 -17.16 11.09 0.90
CA PHE A 240 -15.77 11.25 0.56
C PHE A 240 -14.87 10.54 1.58
N PHE A 241 -13.70 10.11 1.16
CA PHE A 241 -12.73 9.47 2.04
C PHE A 241 -11.29 9.91 1.75
N LEU A 242 -10.48 9.91 2.80
CA LEU A 242 -9.12 10.43 2.79
C LEU A 242 -8.20 9.65 1.85
N ALA A 243 -7.56 10.32 0.91
CA ALA A 243 -6.63 9.74 -0.05
C ALA A 243 -5.42 10.64 -0.32
N VAL A 244 -4.30 10.03 -0.66
CA VAL A 244 -3.13 10.71 -1.23
C VAL A 244 -3.01 10.29 -2.70
N HIS A 245 -3.03 11.26 -3.59
CA HIS A 245 -3.00 11.07 -5.03
C HIS A 245 -1.63 11.43 -5.58
N PHE A 246 -0.89 10.47 -6.11
CA PHE A 246 0.43 10.67 -6.71
C PHE A 246 0.37 10.54 -8.23
N PRO A 247 1.16 11.31 -8.97
CA PRO A 247 1.35 11.04 -10.39
C PRO A 247 2.09 9.71 -10.58
N ALA A 248 1.59 8.87 -11.50
CA ALA A 248 2.08 7.50 -11.69
C ALA A 248 3.59 7.42 -12.00
N ASN A 249 4.13 8.42 -12.70
CA ASN A 249 5.56 8.50 -13.06
C ASN A 249 6.49 8.75 -11.87
N GLN A 250 5.99 9.21 -10.73
CA GLN A 250 6.80 9.37 -9.52
C GLN A 250 6.81 8.12 -8.66
N LEU A 251 5.92 7.16 -8.90
CA LEU A 251 5.80 5.97 -8.08
C LEU A 251 6.80 4.88 -8.46
N PHE A 252 7.18 4.12 -7.45
CA PHE A 252 8.11 3.01 -7.60
C PHE A 252 7.52 1.75 -6.95
N ILE A 253 7.40 0.70 -7.76
CA ILE A 253 7.02 -0.62 -7.29
C ILE A 253 8.30 -1.42 -7.07
N MET A 254 8.49 -1.94 -5.88
CA MET A 254 9.60 -2.84 -5.56
C MET A 254 9.22 -4.29 -5.89
N ASP A 255 10.25 -5.12 -6.03
CA ASP A 255 10.10 -6.55 -6.16
C ASP A 255 9.41 -7.16 -4.93
N TYR A 256 8.56 -8.16 -5.16
CA TYR A 256 7.95 -8.94 -4.10
C TYR A 256 8.37 -10.41 -4.27
N ASN A 257 9.31 -10.84 -3.46
CA ASN A 257 10.05 -12.08 -3.61
C ASN A 257 9.36 -13.25 -2.89
N ARG A 258 9.68 -14.49 -3.27
CA ARG A 258 9.08 -15.72 -2.75
C ARG A 258 10.15 -16.58 -2.10
N LEU A 259 9.76 -17.22 -1.00
CA LEU A 259 10.54 -18.22 -0.29
C LEU A 259 9.71 -19.48 -0.12
N VAL A 260 10.28 -20.63 -0.37
CA VAL A 260 9.57 -21.91 -0.27
C VAL A 260 10.27 -22.83 0.71
N LYS A 261 9.48 -23.44 1.62
CA LYS A 261 9.96 -24.23 2.74
C LYS A 261 10.54 -25.60 2.35
N ASP A 262 10.05 -26.18 1.27
CA ASP A 262 10.46 -27.49 0.80
C ASP A 262 10.35 -27.60 -0.72
N MET A 263 10.95 -28.60 -1.30
CA MET A 263 10.98 -28.86 -2.72
C MET A 263 10.04 -30.00 -3.15
N ASN A 264 8.95 -30.22 -2.44
CA ASN A 264 7.96 -31.26 -2.75
C ASN A 264 8.60 -32.67 -2.88
N GLY A 265 9.53 -32.99 -1.98
CA GLY A 265 10.25 -34.27 -1.97
C GLY A 265 11.36 -34.41 -3.02
N LEU A 266 11.59 -33.41 -3.86
CA LEU A 266 12.63 -33.43 -4.87
C LEU A 266 14.01 -33.08 -4.27
N SER A 267 15.05 -33.75 -4.76
CA SER A 267 16.43 -33.28 -4.60
C SER A 267 16.68 -32.04 -5.47
N ALA A 268 17.74 -31.29 -5.18
CA ALA A 268 18.10 -30.10 -5.98
C ALA A 268 18.34 -30.45 -7.46
N SER A 269 18.97 -31.60 -7.76
CA SER A 269 19.22 -32.00 -9.15
C SER A 269 17.92 -32.40 -9.88
N GLU A 270 17.00 -33.09 -9.23
CA GLU A 270 15.68 -33.42 -9.82
C GLU A 270 14.86 -32.16 -10.05
N PHE A 271 14.86 -31.23 -9.08
CA PHE A 271 14.19 -29.96 -9.21
C PHE A 271 14.75 -29.15 -10.41
N LEU A 272 16.06 -28.95 -10.48
CA LEU A 272 16.71 -28.26 -11.60
C LEU A 272 16.39 -28.91 -12.95
N ASN A 273 16.38 -30.26 -13.02
CA ASN A 273 16.06 -30.96 -14.26
C ASN A 273 14.59 -30.77 -14.66
N LYS A 274 13.65 -30.73 -13.72
CA LYS A 274 12.24 -30.48 -14.01
C LYS A 274 12.00 -29.08 -14.60
N ILE A 275 12.66 -28.04 -14.05
CA ILE A 275 12.39 -26.66 -14.48
C ILE A 275 13.13 -26.28 -15.79
N LYS A 276 14.11 -27.08 -16.26
CA LYS A 276 14.80 -26.86 -17.55
C LYS A 276 13.86 -26.88 -18.77
N SER A 277 12.71 -27.52 -18.69
CA SER A 277 11.74 -27.54 -19.78
C SER A 277 11.08 -26.18 -20.01
N VAL A 278 11.02 -25.33 -18.99
CA VAL A 278 10.31 -24.04 -19.00
C VAL A 278 11.22 -22.84 -18.79
N PHE A 279 12.44 -23.06 -18.26
CA PHE A 279 13.42 -22.00 -18.02
C PHE A 279 14.82 -22.36 -18.58
N LEU A 280 15.45 -21.40 -19.22
CA LEU A 280 16.90 -21.41 -19.40
C LEU A 280 17.53 -21.12 -18.04
N ILE A 281 18.41 -22.03 -17.56
CA ILE A 281 19.04 -21.95 -16.24
C ILE A 281 20.52 -21.69 -16.39
N GLU A 282 21.02 -20.65 -15.74
CA GLU A 282 22.45 -20.35 -15.63
C GLU A 282 22.87 -20.23 -14.18
N GLU A 283 23.87 -20.98 -13.74
CA GLU A 283 24.47 -20.82 -12.42
C GLU A 283 25.27 -19.49 -12.36
N LYS A 284 25.01 -18.67 -11.34
CA LYS A 284 25.67 -17.39 -11.10
C LYS A 284 26.65 -17.40 -9.92
N GLY A 285 26.77 -18.54 -9.22
CA GLY A 285 27.67 -18.71 -8.09
C GLY A 285 27.10 -18.22 -6.77
N GLN A 286 27.97 -17.74 -5.87
CA GLN A 286 27.60 -17.39 -4.49
C GLN A 286 27.23 -15.92 -4.30
N GLU A 287 27.62 -15.05 -5.24
CA GLU A 287 27.28 -13.63 -5.17
C GLU A 287 25.84 -13.38 -5.56
N ILE A 288 25.23 -12.38 -4.90
CA ILE A 288 23.83 -12.04 -5.11
C ILE A 288 23.60 -11.68 -6.59
N TYR A 289 22.75 -12.43 -7.25
CA TYR A 289 22.27 -12.14 -8.58
C TYR A 289 20.87 -11.52 -8.51
N LYS A 290 20.70 -10.31 -9.08
CA LYS A 290 19.42 -9.62 -9.17
C LYS A 290 18.84 -9.77 -10.58
N PRO A 291 17.52 -10.04 -10.75
CA PRO A 291 16.90 -10.06 -12.07
C PRO A 291 17.14 -8.75 -12.81
N SER A 292 17.48 -8.84 -14.10
CA SER A 292 17.86 -7.68 -14.92
C SER A 292 16.71 -7.13 -15.78
N SER A 293 15.69 -7.92 -16.01
CA SER A 293 14.54 -7.58 -16.85
C SER A 293 13.32 -8.44 -16.52
N ILE A 294 12.16 -8.09 -17.07
CA ILE A 294 10.99 -8.98 -17.06
C ILE A 294 11.34 -10.34 -17.67
N ARG A 295 10.68 -11.40 -17.20
CA ARG A 295 10.87 -12.82 -17.57
C ARG A 295 12.23 -13.40 -17.18
N ASN A 296 13.02 -12.64 -16.40
CA ASN A 296 14.25 -13.08 -15.78
C ASN A 296 14.04 -13.10 -14.26
N PHE A 297 14.34 -14.24 -13.64
CA PHE A 297 14.20 -14.48 -12.21
C PHE A 297 15.55 -14.81 -11.62
N SER A 298 15.76 -14.49 -10.36
CA SER A 298 16.83 -15.08 -9.57
C SER A 298 16.30 -16.21 -8.72
N MET A 299 17.03 -17.28 -8.62
CA MET A 299 16.77 -18.37 -7.70
C MET A 299 17.99 -18.58 -6.80
N TYR A 300 17.76 -18.71 -5.49
CA TYR A 300 18.80 -19.11 -4.55
C TYR A 300 18.50 -20.50 -4.00
N LEU A 301 19.41 -21.43 -4.26
CA LEU A 301 19.29 -22.84 -3.91
C LEU A 301 20.65 -23.40 -3.52
N GLU A 302 20.74 -24.09 -2.34
CA GLU A 302 21.95 -24.78 -1.86
C GLU A 302 23.24 -23.93 -1.94
N GLY A 303 23.16 -22.67 -1.47
CA GLY A 303 24.33 -21.79 -1.40
C GLY A 303 24.69 -21.08 -2.73
N LYS A 304 23.92 -21.26 -3.79
CA LYS A 304 24.17 -20.71 -5.12
C LYS A 304 23.01 -19.92 -5.67
N TRP A 305 23.32 -18.87 -6.40
CA TRP A 305 22.39 -18.12 -7.21
C TRP A 305 22.33 -18.65 -8.63
N TYR A 306 21.14 -18.64 -9.19
CA TYR A 306 20.84 -19.01 -10.57
C TYR A 306 20.02 -17.90 -11.24
N SER A 307 20.31 -17.66 -12.52
CA SER A 307 19.41 -16.92 -13.41
C SER A 307 18.45 -17.91 -14.05
N LEU A 308 17.18 -17.64 -13.96
CA LEU A 308 16.11 -18.37 -14.67
C LEU A 308 15.51 -17.42 -15.69
N THR A 309 15.59 -17.75 -16.98
CA THR A 309 14.91 -16.98 -18.04
C THR A 309 13.78 -17.83 -18.60
N ALA A 310 12.55 -17.31 -18.57
CA ALA A 310 11.40 -18.03 -19.11
C ALA A 310 11.54 -18.28 -20.62
N ASN A 311 11.33 -19.53 -21.04
CA ASN A 311 11.45 -19.89 -22.45
C ASN A 311 10.35 -19.21 -23.27
N PRO A 312 10.65 -18.70 -24.49
CA PRO A 312 9.61 -18.21 -25.40
C PRO A 312 8.52 -19.25 -25.63
N GLY A 313 7.26 -18.84 -25.57
CA GLY A 313 6.09 -19.70 -25.71
C GLY A 313 5.65 -20.41 -24.43
N SER A 314 6.37 -20.28 -23.30
CA SER A 314 5.91 -20.78 -22.00
C SER A 314 4.89 -19.85 -21.31
N TYR A 315 4.61 -18.70 -21.88
CA TYR A 315 3.65 -17.69 -21.40
C TYR A 315 2.97 -16.99 -22.59
N ASN A 316 1.84 -16.34 -22.35
CA ASN A 316 1.10 -15.61 -23.37
C ASN A 316 1.29 -14.10 -23.23
N ASP A 317 2.01 -13.48 -24.15
CA ASP A 317 2.27 -12.03 -24.16
C ASP A 317 0.99 -11.18 -24.35
N ASN A 318 -0.07 -11.76 -24.90
CA ASN A 318 -1.35 -11.08 -25.12
C ASN A 318 -2.29 -11.13 -23.90
N ASP A 319 -1.94 -11.93 -22.88
CA ASP A 319 -2.68 -11.98 -21.62
C ASP A 319 -1.99 -11.04 -20.61
N PRO A 320 -2.62 -9.93 -20.23
CA PRO A 320 -2.00 -8.94 -19.34
C PRO A 320 -1.66 -9.48 -17.95
N VAL A 321 -2.36 -10.53 -17.48
CA VAL A 321 -2.08 -11.20 -16.21
C VAL A 321 -1.14 -12.39 -16.41
N GLY A 322 -1.39 -13.20 -17.43
CA GLY A 322 -0.59 -14.40 -17.75
C GLY A 322 0.87 -14.07 -18.11
N CYS A 323 1.14 -12.89 -18.66
CA CYS A 323 2.50 -12.44 -18.98
C CYS A 323 3.28 -11.86 -17.79
N LEU A 324 2.68 -11.71 -16.60
CA LEU A 324 3.38 -11.23 -15.41
C LEU A 324 4.38 -12.28 -14.89
N ASP A 325 5.54 -11.83 -14.45
CA ASP A 325 6.56 -12.69 -13.86
C ASP A 325 6.02 -13.52 -12.68
N VAL A 326 5.15 -12.93 -11.87
CA VAL A 326 4.50 -13.64 -10.75
C VAL A 326 3.60 -14.77 -11.23
N THR A 327 2.88 -14.60 -12.35
CA THR A 327 2.03 -15.60 -12.96
C THR A 327 2.87 -16.70 -13.60
N ILE A 328 3.86 -16.32 -14.37
CA ILE A 328 4.81 -17.26 -15.01
C ILE A 328 5.47 -18.15 -13.96
N LEU A 329 6.00 -17.58 -12.88
CA LEU A 329 6.60 -18.35 -11.79
C LEU A 329 5.59 -19.30 -11.15
N SER A 330 4.36 -18.83 -10.92
CA SER A 330 3.31 -19.62 -10.27
C SER A 330 2.86 -20.78 -11.15
N GLU A 331 2.57 -20.55 -12.42
CA GLU A 331 2.00 -21.53 -13.34
C GLU A 331 3.05 -22.50 -13.91
N GLN A 332 4.29 -22.06 -14.04
CA GLN A 332 5.35 -22.89 -14.65
C GLN A 332 6.24 -23.60 -13.61
N LEU A 333 6.24 -23.15 -12.35
CA LEU A 333 7.13 -23.70 -11.34
C LEU A 333 6.43 -24.01 -10.01
N LEU A 334 5.79 -23.00 -9.37
CA LEU A 334 5.26 -23.20 -8.01
C LEU A 334 4.15 -24.25 -7.98
N SER A 335 3.20 -24.19 -8.91
CA SER A 335 2.10 -25.14 -8.99
C SER A 335 2.54 -26.51 -9.53
N PRO A 336 3.10 -26.64 -10.75
CA PRO A 336 3.36 -27.96 -11.35
C PRO A 336 4.56 -28.71 -10.75
N VAL A 337 5.55 -28.00 -10.19
CA VAL A 337 6.77 -28.62 -9.69
C VAL A 337 6.76 -28.73 -8.17
N LEU A 338 6.34 -27.67 -7.48
CA LEU A 338 6.37 -27.59 -6.02
C LEU A 338 5.01 -27.87 -5.38
N ASP A 339 3.94 -28.07 -6.17
CA ASP A 339 2.57 -28.32 -5.70
C ASP A 339 2.05 -27.22 -4.76
N ILE A 340 2.35 -25.97 -5.11
CA ILE A 340 1.85 -24.77 -4.41
C ILE A 340 0.83 -24.07 -5.31
N THR A 341 -0.43 -24.41 -5.15
CA THR A 341 -1.55 -23.94 -5.98
C THR A 341 -2.28 -22.75 -5.36
N ASP A 342 -2.26 -22.61 -4.05
CA ASP A 342 -2.89 -21.50 -3.32
C ASP A 342 -1.84 -20.63 -2.62
N LEU A 343 -1.46 -19.55 -3.28
CA LEU A 343 -0.47 -18.60 -2.75
C LEU A 343 -0.95 -17.80 -1.53
N ARG A 344 -2.27 -17.74 -1.25
CA ARG A 344 -2.83 -16.95 -0.15
C ARG A 344 -2.82 -17.71 1.17
N ASN A 345 -3.06 -19.02 1.11
CA ASN A 345 -3.30 -19.85 2.29
C ASN A 345 -2.20 -20.89 2.53
N SER A 346 -1.34 -21.15 1.55
CA SER A 346 -0.26 -22.14 1.68
C SER A 346 0.77 -21.69 2.74
N LYS A 347 1.01 -22.55 3.72
CA LYS A 347 2.05 -22.37 4.75
C LYS A 347 3.46 -22.78 4.26
N ARG A 348 3.57 -23.28 3.03
CA ARG A 348 4.83 -23.71 2.42
C ARG A 348 5.53 -22.60 1.67
N ILE A 349 4.86 -21.46 1.42
CA ILE A 349 5.41 -20.27 0.77
C ILE A 349 5.35 -19.07 1.70
N ASP A 350 6.35 -18.21 1.61
CA ASP A 350 6.40 -16.92 2.28
C ASP A 350 6.87 -15.84 1.31
N PHE A 351 6.68 -14.57 1.69
CA PHE A 351 6.87 -13.42 0.83
C PHE A 351 7.78 -12.39 1.50
N VAL A 352 8.70 -11.82 0.71
CA VAL A 352 9.63 -10.79 1.18
C VAL A 352 9.59 -9.59 0.24
N GLY A 353 9.18 -8.44 0.76
CA GLY A 353 9.22 -7.18 0.02
C GLY A 353 10.66 -6.75 -0.27
N GLY A 354 10.87 -6.15 -1.43
CA GLY A 354 12.19 -5.77 -1.95
C GLY A 354 12.98 -4.81 -1.05
N VAL A 355 12.30 -4.09 -0.16
CA VAL A 355 12.95 -3.21 0.83
C VAL A 355 13.92 -3.97 1.76
N ARG A 356 13.69 -5.27 2.01
CA ARG A 356 14.59 -6.13 2.80
C ARG A 356 15.81 -6.62 2.02
N GLY A 357 15.83 -6.43 0.70
CA GLY A 357 16.90 -6.84 -0.19
C GLY A 357 17.03 -8.36 -0.37
N LEU A 358 17.82 -8.77 -1.36
CA LEU A 358 18.04 -10.18 -1.68
C LEU A 358 18.90 -10.92 -0.64
N GLY A 359 19.65 -10.19 0.20
CA GLY A 359 20.38 -10.76 1.32
C GLY A 359 19.49 -11.47 2.34
N GLU A 360 18.25 -10.98 2.52
CA GLU A 360 17.26 -11.63 3.39
C GLU A 360 16.82 -12.99 2.84
N LEU A 361 16.67 -13.12 1.52
CA LEU A 361 16.37 -14.40 0.86
C LEU A 361 17.47 -15.42 1.12
N LYS A 362 18.72 -14.97 0.88
CA LYS A 362 19.92 -15.79 1.14
C LYS A 362 19.97 -16.25 2.61
N ARG A 363 19.82 -15.33 3.56
CA ARG A 363 19.86 -15.60 5.00
C ARG A 363 18.85 -16.67 5.42
N ARG A 364 17.60 -16.58 4.94
CA ARG A 364 16.51 -17.49 5.31
C ARG A 364 16.66 -18.89 4.69
N VAL A 365 17.35 -19.01 3.56
CA VAL A 365 17.69 -20.31 2.98
C VAL A 365 18.91 -20.90 3.68
N ASP A 366 19.96 -20.12 3.93
CA ASP A 366 21.19 -20.59 4.55
C ASP A 366 20.98 -21.07 6.01
N ASN A 367 20.07 -20.45 6.76
CA ASN A 367 19.74 -20.86 8.14
C ASN A 367 18.77 -22.04 8.20
N GLY A 368 18.31 -22.56 7.05
CA GLY A 368 17.41 -23.73 6.97
C GLY A 368 15.94 -23.44 7.22
N GLU A 369 15.53 -22.18 7.39
CA GLU A 369 14.13 -21.78 7.51
C GLU A 369 13.36 -22.05 6.21
N MET A 370 14.02 -21.84 5.07
CA MET A 370 13.50 -22.07 3.73
C MET A 370 14.47 -22.94 2.92
N LYS A 371 13.97 -23.59 1.87
CA LYS A 371 14.80 -24.45 0.99
C LYS A 371 15.22 -23.76 -0.29
N VAL A 372 14.36 -22.92 -0.85
CA VAL A 372 14.62 -22.19 -2.09
C VAL A 372 13.96 -20.82 -2.04
N ALA A 373 14.61 -19.85 -2.66
CA ALA A 373 14.08 -18.50 -2.79
C ALA A 373 14.08 -18.07 -4.26
N PHE A 374 13.09 -17.22 -4.62
CA PHE A 374 12.93 -16.63 -5.93
C PHE A 374 12.81 -15.13 -5.82
N ALA A 375 13.68 -14.40 -6.52
CA ALA A 375 13.53 -12.97 -6.70
C ALA A 375 12.96 -12.68 -8.08
N LEU A 376 12.03 -11.74 -8.14
CA LEU A 376 11.33 -11.35 -9.35
C LEU A 376 11.76 -9.95 -9.80
N TYR A 377 11.59 -9.68 -11.10
CA TYR A 377 11.67 -8.31 -11.58
C TYR A 377 10.39 -7.55 -11.17
N PRO A 378 10.50 -6.29 -10.69
CA PRO A 378 9.33 -5.56 -10.24
C PRO A 378 8.33 -5.29 -11.37
N VAL A 379 7.05 -5.35 -11.06
CA VAL A 379 5.98 -4.94 -11.97
C VAL A 379 6.06 -3.43 -12.20
N SER A 380 5.84 -2.98 -13.41
CA SER A 380 5.80 -1.56 -13.75
C SER A 380 4.43 -0.93 -13.43
N MET A 381 4.41 0.39 -13.21
CA MET A 381 3.16 1.14 -13.10
C MET A 381 2.27 0.96 -14.34
N LYS A 382 2.89 0.89 -15.53
CA LYS A 382 2.13 0.65 -16.76
C LYS A 382 1.40 -0.70 -16.73
N GLN A 383 2.06 -1.78 -16.34
CA GLN A 383 1.42 -3.12 -16.24
C GLN A 383 0.26 -3.10 -15.22
N LEU A 384 0.45 -2.42 -14.07
CA LEU A 384 -0.61 -2.27 -13.07
C LEU A 384 -1.83 -1.54 -13.65
N MET A 385 -1.59 -0.41 -14.31
CA MET A 385 -2.66 0.41 -14.89
C MET A 385 -3.38 -0.36 -16.02
N ASP A 386 -2.66 -0.98 -16.94
CA ASP A 386 -3.22 -1.77 -18.05
C ASP A 386 -4.14 -2.90 -17.51
N ILE A 387 -3.71 -3.62 -16.46
CA ILE A 387 -4.50 -4.69 -15.84
C ILE A 387 -5.75 -4.13 -15.16
N ALA A 388 -5.61 -3.06 -14.39
CA ALA A 388 -6.74 -2.44 -13.71
C ALA A 388 -7.77 -1.85 -14.71
N ASP A 389 -7.32 -1.33 -15.85
CA ASP A 389 -8.19 -0.80 -16.90
C ASP A 389 -9.01 -1.87 -17.59
N THR A 390 -8.45 -3.06 -17.77
CA THR A 390 -9.16 -4.21 -18.33
C THR A 390 -10.12 -4.89 -17.33
N GLY A 391 -10.13 -4.44 -16.07
CA GLY A 391 -10.93 -5.07 -15.01
C GLY A 391 -10.38 -6.41 -14.52
N ASN A 392 -9.16 -6.74 -14.92
CA ASN A 392 -8.47 -7.94 -14.46
C ASN A 392 -7.87 -7.72 -13.06
N ILE A 393 -7.56 -8.84 -12.38
CA ILE A 393 -6.99 -8.86 -11.04
C ILE A 393 -5.61 -9.51 -11.09
N MET A 394 -4.65 -8.87 -10.45
CA MET A 394 -3.31 -9.42 -10.28
C MET A 394 -3.31 -10.58 -9.27
N PRO A 395 -2.41 -11.56 -9.43
CA PRO A 395 -2.14 -12.53 -8.37
C PRO A 395 -1.78 -11.84 -7.04
N PRO A 396 -2.02 -12.47 -5.90
CA PRO A 396 -1.69 -11.88 -4.61
C PRO A 396 -0.18 -11.62 -4.47
N LYS A 397 0.17 -10.55 -3.73
CA LYS A 397 1.57 -10.21 -3.47
C LYS A 397 2.38 -9.92 -4.75
N THR A 398 1.76 -9.19 -5.69
CA THR A 398 2.39 -8.78 -6.95
C THR A 398 3.08 -7.42 -6.83
N THR A 399 2.49 -6.49 -6.10
CA THR A 399 2.98 -5.10 -5.95
C THR A 399 3.44 -4.82 -4.52
N TRP A 400 4.53 -4.07 -4.39
CA TRP A 400 5.01 -3.54 -3.12
C TRP A 400 5.45 -2.09 -3.33
N PHE A 401 4.61 -1.15 -2.87
CA PHE A 401 4.91 0.28 -2.96
C PHE A 401 5.71 0.75 -1.75
N GLU A 402 6.77 1.49 -2.00
CA GLU A 402 7.55 2.22 -1.00
C GLU A 402 7.82 3.65 -1.47
N PRO A 403 7.94 4.60 -0.53
CA PRO A 403 7.70 4.46 0.92
C PRO A 403 6.20 4.33 1.25
N LYS A 404 5.90 3.68 2.36
CA LYS A 404 4.53 3.58 2.86
C LYS A 404 4.04 4.93 3.40
N LEU A 405 2.77 5.27 3.15
CA LEU A 405 2.17 6.47 3.73
C LEU A 405 2.20 6.39 5.26
N ARG A 406 2.37 7.54 5.92
CA ARG A 406 2.22 7.61 7.38
C ARG A 406 0.78 7.91 7.76
N SER A 407 0.28 7.23 8.78
CA SER A 407 -0.98 7.54 9.45
C SER A 407 -0.79 8.63 10.48
N GLY A 408 -1.82 9.45 10.74
CA GLY A 408 -1.79 10.47 11.80
C GLY A 408 -1.21 11.84 11.39
N LEU A 409 -0.82 12.08 10.13
CA LEU A 409 -0.41 13.42 9.67
C LEU A 409 -1.60 14.32 9.37
N VAL A 410 -2.68 13.76 8.87
CA VAL A 410 -4.00 14.37 8.71
C VAL A 410 -5.04 13.27 8.71
N ILE A 411 -6.21 13.52 9.31
CA ILE A 411 -7.34 12.62 9.34
C ILE A 411 -8.61 13.34 8.93
N HIS A 412 -9.58 12.61 8.41
CA HIS A 412 -10.83 13.13 7.89
C HIS A 412 -12.02 12.66 8.74
N SER A 413 -12.82 13.61 9.24
CA SER A 413 -14.09 13.32 9.93
C SER A 413 -15.20 13.03 8.93
N LEU A 414 -16.09 12.10 9.26
CA LEU A 414 -17.28 11.80 8.45
C LEU A 414 -18.52 12.63 8.84
N GLU A 415 -18.33 13.65 9.71
CA GLU A 415 -19.33 14.64 10.13
C GLU A 415 -19.03 16.03 9.62
#